data_9a359bd74cc1543705c375e85d56571c
#
_entry.id   9a359bd74cc1543705c375e85d56571c
#
_cell.length_a   1.000
_cell.length_b   1.000
_cell.length_c   1.000
_cell.angle_alpha   90.00
_cell.angle_beta   90.00
_cell.angle_gamma   90.00
#
_symmetry.space_group_name_H-M   'P 1'
#
loop_
_entity.id
_entity.type
_entity.pdbx_description
1 polymer ?
#
loop_
_entity_poly.entity_id
_entity_poly.type
_entity_poly.pdbx_seq_one_letter_code
_entity_poly.pdbx_strand_id
1 'polypeptide(L)'
;MIVRWGLEELPGVLRELGVERPFLVASPRWEELDLPPVAARWEEIPSHRIEVPEGVDGILAVGGGSAIDTAKAASSESGLPLVSVPTTYSGSEWTTSYGIRDPNKRMVGGGGGARLAGIVYDPNLTLDLPREVTAGTALNALAHAAEALYHPAHSPESDRAAHEGAELINGSLPAVVDDLDAIGPRTTLLKGAARAGEALGLAGLCLGHAMAQALGGRYGLPHGAMNALCLPAALRFNEPVVPQAIDDFGKSIGADHAADRVEELARLGGFNGLRDFGVPEAELDEVAEATARRAGAKANPRPASPAEIAELFRGIY
;
A
#
# COMPACT_ATOMS: atom_id res chain seq x y z
N MET A 1 5.78 13.98 11.94
CA MET A 1 5.40 12.57 12.22
C MET A 1 6.61 11.84 12.79
N ILE A 2 6.42 11.05 13.85
CA ILE A 2 7.49 10.27 14.50
C ILE A 2 7.60 8.93 13.79
N VAL A 3 8.83 8.48 13.46
CA VAL A 3 9.06 7.13 12.91
C VAL A 3 10.11 6.42 13.77
N ARG A 4 9.81 5.22 14.23
CA ARG A 4 10.70 4.40 15.08
C ARG A 4 10.73 2.96 14.57
N TRP A 5 11.78 2.22 14.97
CA TRP A 5 12.01 0.83 14.60
C TRP A 5 12.19 -0.01 15.86
N GLY A 6 11.42 -1.11 15.95
CA GLY A 6 11.28 -1.97 17.12
C GLY A 6 10.00 -1.66 17.89
N LEU A 7 9.20 -2.70 18.18
CA LEU A 7 7.92 -2.55 18.90
C LEU A 7 8.13 -1.96 20.30
N GLU A 8 9.28 -2.18 20.91
CA GLU A 8 9.69 -1.63 22.21
C GLU A 8 9.71 -0.10 22.26
N GLU A 9 9.77 0.57 21.10
CA GLU A 9 9.71 2.03 21.00
C GLU A 9 8.29 2.59 21.13
N LEU A 10 7.26 1.74 20.95
CA LEU A 10 5.85 2.18 20.92
C LEU A 10 5.43 2.94 22.19
N PRO A 11 5.78 2.48 23.43
CA PRO A 11 5.44 3.24 24.63
C PRO A 11 6.08 4.63 24.67
N GLY A 12 7.28 4.76 24.08
CA GLY A 12 8.00 6.04 23.95
C GLY A 12 7.26 7.00 23.01
N VAL A 13 6.83 6.49 21.84
CA VAL A 13 6.08 7.26 20.84
C VAL A 13 4.75 7.77 21.41
N LEU A 14 3.99 6.91 22.10
CA LEU A 14 2.72 7.32 22.73
C LEU A 14 2.93 8.43 23.76
N ARG A 15 3.95 8.29 24.63
CA ARG A 15 4.30 9.34 25.63
C ARG A 15 4.71 10.67 24.97
N GLU A 16 5.52 10.62 23.92
CA GLU A 16 5.96 11.82 23.18
C GLU A 16 4.79 12.57 22.57
N LEU A 17 3.73 11.84 22.17
CA LEU A 17 2.49 12.38 21.60
C LEU A 17 1.45 12.78 22.66
N GLY A 18 1.69 12.48 23.94
CA GLY A 18 0.74 12.72 25.03
C GLY A 18 -0.48 11.80 24.97
N VAL A 19 -0.33 10.60 24.39
CA VAL A 19 -1.40 9.58 24.31
C VAL A 19 -1.29 8.64 25.50
N GLU A 20 -2.23 8.73 26.43
CA GLU A 20 -2.30 7.92 27.66
C GLU A 20 -3.42 6.86 27.60
N ARG A 21 -4.46 7.10 26.79
CA ARG A 21 -5.66 6.27 26.68
C ARG A 21 -5.94 5.90 25.22
N PRO A 22 -5.04 5.14 24.56
CA PRO A 22 -5.20 4.81 23.15
C PRO A 22 -6.41 3.90 22.89
N PHE A 23 -7.10 4.14 21.78
CA PHE A 23 -8.08 3.25 21.17
C PHE A 23 -7.38 2.34 20.17
N LEU A 24 -7.30 1.05 20.46
CA LEU A 24 -6.64 0.06 19.59
C LEU A 24 -7.57 -0.41 18.48
N VAL A 25 -7.10 -0.32 17.26
CA VAL A 25 -7.71 -0.89 16.05
C VAL A 25 -6.83 -2.03 15.55
N ALA A 26 -7.20 -3.26 15.86
CA ALA A 26 -6.42 -4.45 15.53
C ALA A 26 -7.33 -5.69 15.45
N SER A 27 -7.07 -6.59 14.50
CA SER A 27 -7.80 -7.87 14.46
C SER A 27 -7.44 -8.76 15.66
N PRO A 28 -8.28 -9.77 16.02
CA PRO A 28 -8.00 -10.70 17.11
C PRO A 28 -6.65 -11.42 17.03
N ARG A 29 -6.10 -11.56 15.82
CA ARG A 29 -4.75 -12.12 15.59
C ARG A 29 -3.67 -11.48 16.47
N TRP A 30 -3.83 -10.20 16.86
CA TRP A 30 -2.87 -9.43 17.63
C TRP A 30 -3.23 -9.32 19.10
N GLU A 31 -4.08 -10.22 19.63
CA GLU A 31 -4.51 -10.21 21.02
C GLU A 31 -3.35 -10.48 22.00
N GLU A 32 -2.44 -11.38 21.62
CA GLU A 32 -1.28 -11.77 22.44
C GLU A 32 -0.05 -10.86 22.26
N LEU A 33 -0.13 -9.86 21.37
CA LEU A 33 0.99 -8.94 21.16
C LEU A 33 1.19 -8.06 22.41
N ASP A 34 2.43 -8.01 22.90
CA ASP A 34 2.80 -7.18 24.05
C ASP A 34 2.70 -5.69 23.69
N LEU A 35 1.55 -5.10 23.99
CA LEU A 35 1.22 -3.71 23.71
C LEU A 35 1.07 -2.92 25.01
N PRO A 36 1.32 -1.60 24.99
CA PRO A 36 0.94 -0.74 26.10
C PRO A 36 -0.53 -0.86 26.46
N PRO A 37 -0.94 -0.56 27.70
CA PRO A 37 -2.35 -0.57 28.09
C PRO A 37 -3.19 0.29 27.16
N VAL A 38 -4.34 -0.26 26.71
CA VAL A 38 -5.29 0.42 25.84
C VAL A 38 -6.60 0.66 26.56
N ALA A 39 -7.26 1.79 26.27
CA ALA A 39 -8.53 2.15 26.91
C ALA A 39 -9.73 1.41 26.29
N ALA A 40 -9.64 1.10 25.01
CA ALA A 40 -10.68 0.37 24.28
C ALA A 40 -10.06 -0.34 23.06
N ARG A 41 -10.80 -1.29 22.46
CA ARG A 41 -10.36 -2.08 21.32
C ARG A 41 -11.47 -2.21 20.27
N TRP A 42 -11.08 -2.18 18.99
CA TRP A 42 -11.92 -2.47 17.83
C TRP A 42 -11.28 -3.59 17.02
N GLU A 43 -12.05 -4.66 16.76
CA GLU A 43 -11.52 -5.88 16.15
C GLU A 43 -12.15 -6.23 14.80
N GLU A 44 -13.21 -5.54 14.40
CA GLU A 44 -13.87 -5.75 13.12
C GLU A 44 -13.07 -5.10 11.99
N ILE A 45 -12.29 -5.88 11.25
CA ILE A 45 -11.40 -5.41 10.18
C ILE A 45 -11.52 -6.34 8.95
N PRO A 46 -11.82 -5.79 7.75
CA PRO A 46 -12.17 -4.40 7.49
C PRO A 46 -13.53 -4.02 8.08
N SER A 47 -13.74 -2.75 8.38
CA SER A 47 -15.01 -2.25 8.85
C SER A 47 -15.51 -1.09 8.00
N HIS A 48 -16.81 -1.06 7.74
CA HIS A 48 -17.49 0.08 7.13
C HIS A 48 -18.10 1.03 8.19
N ARG A 49 -17.97 0.67 9.45
CA ARG A 49 -18.35 1.46 10.62
C ARG A 49 -17.26 1.35 11.65
N ILE A 50 -16.94 2.43 12.29
CA ILE A 50 -16.09 2.45 13.46
C ILE A 50 -16.60 3.56 14.37
N GLU A 51 -16.81 3.24 15.64
CA GLU A 51 -17.24 4.21 16.64
C GLU A 51 -16.07 4.43 17.61
N VAL A 52 -15.65 5.68 17.74
CA VAL A 52 -14.57 6.06 18.67
C VAL A 52 -15.17 6.24 20.06
N PRO A 53 -14.74 5.47 21.08
CA PRO A 53 -15.27 5.57 22.43
C PRO A 53 -14.94 6.93 23.08
N GLU A 54 -15.80 7.35 24.01
CA GLU A 54 -15.52 8.53 24.82
C GLU A 54 -14.28 8.34 25.72
N GLY A 55 -13.55 9.41 25.94
CA GLY A 55 -12.42 9.46 26.88
C GLY A 55 -11.14 8.79 26.37
N VAL A 56 -11.05 8.43 25.08
CA VAL A 56 -9.78 8.08 24.44
C VAL A 56 -9.10 9.34 23.91
N ASP A 57 -7.76 9.35 23.84
CA ASP A 57 -6.95 10.52 23.47
C ASP A 57 -6.04 10.30 22.26
N GLY A 58 -6.04 9.08 21.72
CA GLY A 58 -5.30 8.71 20.51
C GLY A 58 -5.79 7.40 19.93
N ILE A 59 -5.38 7.11 18.71
CA ILE A 59 -5.69 5.87 18.01
C ILE A 59 -4.40 5.12 17.74
N LEU A 60 -4.38 3.83 18.06
CA LEU A 60 -3.29 2.90 17.78
C LEU A 60 -3.79 1.86 16.79
N ALA A 61 -3.21 1.80 15.59
CA ALA A 61 -3.50 0.77 14.60
C ALA A 61 -2.41 -0.30 14.60
N VAL A 62 -2.78 -1.57 14.74
CA VAL A 62 -1.86 -2.70 14.56
C VAL A 62 -2.41 -3.61 13.47
N GLY A 63 -1.68 -3.71 12.35
CA GLY A 63 -2.11 -4.56 11.24
C GLY A 63 -1.65 -4.08 9.87
N GLY A 64 -2.19 -4.69 8.84
CA GLY A 64 -1.97 -4.28 7.44
C GLY A 64 -2.86 -3.11 7.03
N GLY A 65 -2.85 -2.78 5.74
CA GLY A 65 -3.55 -1.63 5.17
C GLY A 65 -5.02 -1.51 5.58
N SER A 66 -5.76 -2.63 5.71
CA SER A 66 -7.18 -2.58 6.12
C SER A 66 -7.37 -2.10 7.56
N ALA A 67 -6.50 -2.51 8.49
CA ALA A 67 -6.55 -2.03 9.87
C ALA A 67 -6.18 -0.55 9.95
N ILE A 68 -5.13 -0.16 9.23
CA ILE A 68 -4.67 1.23 9.17
C ILE A 68 -5.75 2.12 8.54
N ASP A 69 -6.40 1.69 7.45
CA ASP A 69 -7.47 2.46 6.81
C ASP A 69 -8.70 2.60 7.71
N THR A 70 -9.07 1.54 8.46
CA THR A 70 -10.13 1.61 9.48
C THR A 70 -9.78 2.62 10.58
N ALA A 71 -8.53 2.60 11.06
CA ALA A 71 -8.04 3.55 12.06
C ALA A 71 -7.97 5.00 11.53
N LYS A 72 -7.62 5.18 10.25
CA LYS A 72 -7.65 6.50 9.60
C LYS A 72 -9.07 7.07 9.52
N ALA A 73 -10.07 6.23 9.25
CA ALA A 73 -11.46 6.67 9.27
C ALA A 73 -11.82 7.22 10.67
N ALA A 74 -11.49 6.47 11.72
CA ALA A 74 -11.68 6.91 13.11
C ALA A 74 -10.91 8.20 13.44
N SER A 75 -9.64 8.32 13.01
CA SER A 75 -8.82 9.52 13.20
C SER A 75 -9.38 10.73 12.47
N SER A 76 -9.84 10.55 11.23
CA SER A 76 -10.44 11.63 10.43
C SER A 76 -11.73 12.18 11.05
N GLU A 77 -12.56 11.29 11.62
CA GLU A 77 -13.83 11.68 12.25
C GLU A 77 -13.62 12.33 13.60
N SER A 78 -12.74 11.79 14.44
CA SER A 78 -12.51 12.25 15.81
C SER A 78 -11.48 13.38 15.92
N GLY A 79 -10.60 13.56 14.93
CA GLY A 79 -9.44 14.45 15.00
C GLY A 79 -8.31 13.94 15.90
N LEU A 80 -8.39 12.71 16.43
CA LEU A 80 -7.38 12.13 17.30
C LEU A 80 -6.11 11.75 16.54
N PRO A 81 -4.92 11.85 17.17
CA PRO A 81 -3.66 11.43 16.57
C PRO A 81 -3.64 9.91 16.36
N LEU A 82 -3.15 9.48 15.19
CA LEU A 82 -3.00 8.09 14.81
C LEU A 82 -1.53 7.65 14.89
N VAL A 83 -1.26 6.61 15.64
CA VAL A 83 -0.01 5.85 15.61
C VAL A 83 -0.26 4.51 14.93
N SER A 84 0.53 4.18 13.91
CA SER A 84 0.42 2.94 13.15
C SER A 84 1.58 2.00 13.43
N VAL A 85 1.28 0.72 13.63
CA VAL A 85 2.24 -0.41 13.68
C VAL A 85 1.93 -1.32 12.48
N PRO A 86 2.56 -1.05 11.32
CA PRO A 86 2.31 -1.83 10.11
C PRO A 86 2.84 -3.26 10.23
N THR A 87 2.03 -4.21 9.78
CA THR A 87 2.40 -5.64 9.77
C THR A 87 2.44 -6.22 8.35
N THR A 88 2.38 -5.36 7.34
CA THR A 88 2.53 -5.66 5.91
C THR A 88 3.34 -4.55 5.25
N TYR A 89 3.65 -4.72 3.98
CA TYR A 89 4.40 -3.72 3.19
C TYR A 89 3.49 -2.72 2.46
N SER A 90 2.29 -2.45 2.98
CA SER A 90 1.24 -1.73 2.23
C SER A 90 1.49 -0.24 2.00
N GLY A 91 2.25 0.44 2.86
CA GLY A 91 2.50 1.89 2.78
C GLY A 91 1.32 2.78 3.17
N SER A 92 0.17 2.19 3.60
CA SER A 92 -1.03 2.95 3.96
C SER A 92 -0.79 3.97 5.09
N GLU A 93 0.14 3.70 5.98
CA GLU A 93 0.53 4.54 7.12
C GLU A 93 1.12 5.90 6.74
N TRP A 94 1.50 6.09 5.48
CA TRP A 94 2.09 7.33 4.98
C TRP A 94 1.08 8.30 4.35
N THR A 95 -0.19 7.90 4.22
CA THR A 95 -1.22 8.72 3.59
C THR A 95 -2.34 9.07 4.55
N THR A 96 -2.93 10.24 4.41
CA THR A 96 -4.11 10.67 5.19
C THR A 96 -5.42 10.14 4.62
N SER A 97 -5.42 9.65 3.37
CA SER A 97 -6.57 9.07 2.70
C SER A 97 -6.75 7.60 3.04
N TYR A 98 -7.98 7.12 3.02
CA TYR A 98 -8.35 5.75 3.35
C TYR A 98 -9.50 5.25 2.49
N GLY A 99 -9.54 3.92 2.31
CA GLY A 99 -10.65 3.22 1.70
C GLY A 99 -11.51 2.52 2.74
N ILE A 100 -12.83 2.63 2.61
CA ILE A 100 -13.78 1.89 3.44
C ILE A 100 -14.23 0.65 2.68
N ARG A 101 -14.05 -0.53 3.28
CA ARG A 101 -14.42 -1.82 2.69
C ARG A 101 -15.50 -2.50 3.52
N ASP A 102 -16.42 -3.17 2.82
CA ASP A 102 -17.37 -4.06 3.45
C ASP A 102 -16.73 -5.40 3.89
N PRO A 103 -17.43 -6.27 4.63
CA PRO A 103 -16.92 -7.59 4.99
C PRO A 103 -16.51 -8.48 3.81
N ASN A 104 -17.05 -8.23 2.60
CA ASN A 104 -16.67 -8.90 1.36
C ASN A 104 -15.45 -8.24 0.68
N LYS A 105 -14.77 -7.32 1.37
CA LYS A 105 -13.62 -6.54 0.90
C LYS A 105 -13.88 -5.62 -0.29
N ARG A 106 -15.15 -5.40 -0.67
CA ARG A 106 -15.52 -4.46 -1.72
C ARG A 106 -15.45 -3.02 -1.21
N MET A 107 -15.00 -2.12 -2.06
CA MET A 107 -14.93 -0.70 -1.73
C MET A 107 -16.34 -0.10 -1.67
N VAL A 108 -16.74 0.39 -0.52
CA VAL A 108 -18.06 1.02 -0.27
C VAL A 108 -17.97 2.51 0.04
N GLY A 109 -16.76 3.02 0.23
CA GLY A 109 -16.52 4.43 0.51
C GLY A 109 -15.05 4.75 0.66
N GLY A 110 -14.76 5.92 1.15
CA GLY A 110 -13.40 6.40 1.45
C GLY A 110 -13.42 7.86 1.85
N GLY A 111 -12.29 8.33 2.33
CA GLY A 111 -12.12 9.70 2.80
C GLY A 111 -10.66 10.08 2.93
N GLY A 112 -10.43 11.17 3.63
CA GLY A 112 -9.09 11.69 3.92
C GLY A 112 -9.11 12.55 5.17
N GLY A 113 -7.95 13.07 5.57
CA GLY A 113 -7.83 13.97 6.73
C GLY A 113 -7.45 13.24 8.03
N ALA A 114 -7.06 11.98 7.97
CA ALA A 114 -6.50 11.29 9.14
C ALA A 114 -5.27 12.04 9.68
N ARG A 115 -5.15 12.14 10.99
CA ARG A 115 -4.06 12.84 11.66
C ARG A 115 -2.92 11.88 11.98
N LEU A 116 -2.05 11.65 10.99
CA LEU A 116 -0.89 10.78 11.15
C LEU A 116 0.10 11.41 12.16
N ALA A 117 0.38 10.71 13.25
CA ALA A 117 1.25 11.20 14.31
C ALA A 117 2.52 10.35 14.47
N GLY A 118 2.43 9.04 14.36
CA GLY A 118 3.57 8.15 14.51
C GLY A 118 3.46 6.86 13.71
N ILE A 119 4.62 6.28 13.39
CA ILE A 119 4.75 4.94 12.81
C ILE A 119 5.83 4.19 13.59
N VAL A 120 5.51 2.97 13.99
CA VAL A 120 6.47 2.05 14.60
C VAL A 120 6.56 0.79 13.76
N TYR A 121 7.70 0.57 13.14
CA TYR A 121 7.99 -0.60 12.32
C TYR A 121 8.67 -1.68 13.14
N ASP A 122 8.20 -2.92 13.02
CA ASP A 122 8.90 -4.09 13.54
C ASP A 122 8.86 -5.21 12.49
N PRO A 123 10.02 -5.62 11.92
CA PRO A 123 10.05 -6.67 10.91
C PRO A 123 9.57 -8.02 11.43
N ASN A 124 9.63 -8.29 12.74
CA ASN A 124 9.12 -9.54 13.33
C ASN A 124 7.61 -9.69 13.09
N LEU A 125 6.85 -8.59 13.04
CA LEU A 125 5.41 -8.62 12.79
C LEU A 125 5.04 -9.00 11.34
N THR A 126 6.03 -9.14 10.46
CA THR A 126 5.83 -9.56 9.05
C THR A 126 6.17 -11.03 8.81
N LEU A 127 6.73 -11.76 9.79
CA LEU A 127 7.20 -13.14 9.62
C LEU A 127 6.08 -14.11 9.22
N ASP A 128 4.90 -13.97 9.83
CA ASP A 128 3.75 -14.85 9.55
C ASP A 128 2.98 -14.49 8.27
N LEU A 129 3.48 -13.55 7.46
CA LEU A 129 2.79 -13.22 6.21
C LEU A 129 2.93 -14.37 5.21
N PRO A 130 1.82 -14.87 4.64
CA PRO A 130 1.86 -15.80 3.53
C PRO A 130 2.64 -15.22 2.34
N ARG A 131 3.23 -16.09 1.52
CA ARG A 131 4.01 -15.70 0.33
C ARG A 131 3.29 -14.71 -0.57
N GLU A 132 2.02 -14.98 -0.88
CA GLU A 132 1.20 -14.13 -1.76
C GLU A 132 0.95 -12.74 -1.15
N VAL A 133 0.73 -12.67 0.16
CA VAL A 133 0.54 -11.39 0.87
C VAL A 133 1.86 -10.63 0.95
N THR A 134 2.96 -11.33 1.23
CA THR A 134 4.32 -10.77 1.24
C THR A 134 4.63 -10.14 -0.12
N ALA A 135 4.57 -10.94 -1.20
CA ALA A 135 4.89 -10.48 -2.55
C ALA A 135 3.92 -9.39 -3.02
N GLY A 136 2.61 -9.58 -2.81
CA GLY A 136 1.60 -8.62 -3.26
C GLY A 136 1.76 -7.26 -2.58
N THR A 137 1.95 -7.21 -1.26
CA THR A 137 2.10 -5.92 -0.56
C THR A 137 3.45 -5.26 -0.83
N ALA A 138 4.51 -6.03 -1.06
CA ALA A 138 5.82 -5.51 -1.50
C ALA A 138 5.75 -4.92 -2.91
N LEU A 139 5.08 -5.59 -3.84
CA LEU A 139 4.89 -5.09 -5.20
C LEU A 139 3.94 -3.88 -5.26
N ASN A 140 2.98 -3.80 -4.34
CA ASN A 140 2.22 -2.57 -4.13
C ASN A 140 3.14 -1.40 -3.70
N ALA A 141 4.07 -1.64 -2.76
CA ALA A 141 5.06 -0.63 -2.39
C ALA A 141 5.99 -0.28 -3.56
N LEU A 142 6.40 -1.26 -4.36
CA LEU A 142 7.19 -0.99 -5.57
C LEU A 142 6.42 -0.12 -6.57
N ALA A 143 5.11 -0.32 -6.70
CA ALA A 143 4.25 0.52 -7.53
C ALA A 143 4.14 1.95 -6.98
N HIS A 144 4.12 2.16 -5.66
CA HIS A 144 4.22 3.50 -5.08
C HIS A 144 5.50 4.21 -5.50
N ALA A 145 6.65 3.52 -5.39
CA ALA A 145 7.94 4.08 -5.80
C ALA A 145 7.95 4.43 -7.30
N ALA A 146 7.50 3.52 -8.16
CA ALA A 146 7.46 3.74 -9.60
C ALA A 146 6.58 4.95 -9.97
N GLU A 147 5.36 4.99 -9.45
CA GLU A 147 4.41 6.06 -9.79
C GLU A 147 4.79 7.42 -9.21
N ALA A 148 5.46 7.46 -8.04
CA ALA A 148 5.94 8.70 -7.46
C ALA A 148 6.94 9.42 -8.36
N LEU A 149 7.78 8.70 -9.13
CA LEU A 149 8.82 9.28 -10.00
C LEU A 149 8.26 10.03 -11.22
N TYR A 150 7.04 9.71 -11.66
CA TYR A 150 6.41 10.39 -12.78
C TYR A 150 5.08 11.08 -12.41
N HIS A 151 4.70 11.09 -11.14
CA HIS A 151 3.52 11.84 -10.70
C HIS A 151 3.77 13.35 -10.87
N PRO A 152 2.78 14.16 -11.34
CA PRO A 152 2.97 15.60 -11.53
C PRO A 152 3.39 16.40 -10.29
N ALA A 153 3.14 15.86 -9.09
CA ALA A 153 3.55 16.47 -7.82
C ALA A 153 4.88 15.89 -7.28
N HIS A 154 5.65 15.14 -8.08
CA HIS A 154 6.94 14.63 -7.63
C HIS A 154 7.92 15.73 -7.24
N SER A 155 8.88 15.42 -6.41
CA SER A 155 9.88 16.34 -5.89
C SER A 155 11.20 15.61 -5.69
N PRO A 156 12.34 16.32 -5.57
CA PRO A 156 13.61 15.66 -5.26
C PRO A 156 13.60 14.83 -3.97
N GLU A 157 12.71 15.12 -3.05
CA GLU A 157 12.52 14.35 -1.82
C GLU A 157 11.76 13.05 -2.08
N SER A 158 10.63 13.11 -2.79
CA SER A 158 9.87 11.92 -3.18
C SER A 158 10.68 11.02 -4.11
N ASP A 159 11.43 11.60 -5.05
CA ASP A 159 12.25 10.84 -6.00
C ASP A 159 13.34 10.05 -5.28
N ARG A 160 14.05 10.67 -4.34
CA ARG A 160 15.07 9.99 -3.52
C ARG A 160 14.45 8.85 -2.71
N ALA A 161 13.29 9.07 -2.09
CA ALA A 161 12.59 8.05 -1.34
C ALA A 161 12.12 6.89 -2.26
N ALA A 162 11.64 7.22 -3.45
CA ALA A 162 11.22 6.25 -4.46
C ALA A 162 12.35 5.37 -4.96
N HIS A 163 13.49 5.96 -5.32
CA HIS A 163 14.68 5.22 -5.77
C HIS A 163 15.21 4.27 -4.68
N GLU A 164 15.38 4.76 -3.46
CA GLU A 164 15.82 3.94 -2.33
C GLU A 164 14.82 2.81 -2.02
N GLY A 165 13.52 3.12 -2.03
CA GLY A 165 12.46 2.14 -1.84
C GLY A 165 12.47 1.04 -2.89
N ALA A 166 12.58 1.41 -4.17
CA ALA A 166 12.61 0.48 -5.30
C ALA A 166 13.83 -0.45 -5.24
N GLU A 167 15.03 0.09 -4.97
CA GLU A 167 16.27 -0.68 -4.83
C GLU A 167 16.18 -1.72 -3.72
N LEU A 168 15.74 -1.30 -2.53
CA LEU A 168 15.62 -2.19 -1.37
C LEU A 168 14.57 -3.28 -1.59
N ILE A 169 13.41 -2.95 -2.18
CA ILE A 169 12.35 -3.94 -2.47
C ILE A 169 12.84 -4.95 -3.50
N ASN A 170 13.37 -4.49 -4.63
CA ASN A 170 13.85 -5.39 -5.68
C ASN A 170 14.97 -6.31 -5.19
N GLY A 171 15.90 -5.76 -4.38
CA GLY A 171 17.05 -6.51 -3.87
C GLY A 171 16.69 -7.55 -2.81
N SER A 172 15.60 -7.36 -2.06
CA SER A 172 15.25 -8.23 -0.93
C SER A 172 14.06 -9.16 -1.19
N LEU A 173 13.10 -8.77 -2.03
CA LEU A 173 11.87 -9.56 -2.27
C LEU A 173 12.14 -11.00 -2.74
N PRO A 174 13.06 -11.27 -3.69
CA PRO A 174 13.34 -12.66 -4.10
C PRO A 174 13.82 -13.53 -2.93
N ALA A 175 14.72 -13.01 -2.09
CA ALA A 175 15.22 -13.73 -0.93
C ALA A 175 14.14 -13.99 0.14
N VAL A 176 13.23 -13.03 0.36
CA VAL A 176 12.10 -13.21 1.29
C VAL A 176 11.09 -14.23 0.76
N VAL A 177 10.87 -14.27 -0.55
CA VAL A 177 9.96 -15.24 -1.17
C VAL A 177 10.56 -16.64 -1.19
N ASP A 178 11.89 -16.77 -1.28
CA ASP A 178 12.60 -18.05 -1.21
C ASP A 178 12.62 -18.62 0.23
N ASP A 179 12.85 -17.75 1.22
CA ASP A 179 12.82 -18.08 2.66
C ASP A 179 11.96 -17.07 3.43
N LEU A 180 10.73 -17.47 3.75
CA LEU A 180 9.77 -16.62 4.45
C LEU A 180 10.18 -16.29 5.90
N ASP A 181 11.09 -17.04 6.51
CA ASP A 181 11.57 -16.83 7.87
C ASP A 181 12.85 -15.98 7.92
N ALA A 182 13.38 -15.58 6.75
CA ALA A 182 14.60 -14.78 6.64
C ALA A 182 14.42 -13.34 7.16
N ILE A 183 14.64 -13.12 8.44
CA ILE A 183 14.42 -11.82 9.11
C ILE A 183 15.29 -10.68 8.53
N GLY A 184 16.52 -10.95 8.09
CA GLY A 184 17.40 -9.96 7.49
C GLY A 184 16.84 -9.37 6.19
N PRO A 185 16.54 -10.21 5.17
CA PRO A 185 15.84 -9.78 3.96
C PRO A 185 14.49 -9.11 4.25
N ARG A 186 13.67 -9.63 5.20
CA ARG A 186 12.41 -8.98 5.59
C ARG A 186 12.60 -7.60 6.19
N THR A 187 13.63 -7.41 7.00
CA THR A 187 13.98 -6.09 7.54
C THR A 187 14.30 -5.11 6.41
N THR A 188 15.08 -5.56 5.41
CA THR A 188 15.42 -4.74 4.23
C THR A 188 14.17 -4.44 3.40
N LEU A 189 13.30 -5.43 3.18
CA LEU A 189 12.05 -5.28 2.46
C LEU A 189 11.12 -4.27 3.14
N LEU A 190 11.00 -4.33 4.48
CA LEU A 190 10.17 -3.40 5.24
C LEU A 190 10.71 -1.96 5.18
N LYS A 191 12.05 -1.80 5.22
CA LYS A 191 12.69 -0.49 4.99
C LYS A 191 12.37 0.05 3.60
N GLY A 192 12.47 -0.79 2.58
CA GLY A 192 12.10 -0.41 1.21
C GLY A 192 10.64 0.00 1.09
N ALA A 193 9.72 -0.76 1.70
CA ALA A 193 8.30 -0.43 1.72
C ALA A 193 8.01 0.90 2.46
N ALA A 194 8.70 1.17 3.57
CA ALA A 194 8.59 2.43 4.29
C ALA A 194 9.03 3.62 3.42
N ARG A 195 10.15 3.50 2.70
CA ARG A 195 10.64 4.54 1.78
C ARG A 195 9.67 4.75 0.59
N ALA A 196 9.16 3.67 0.01
CA ALA A 196 8.16 3.74 -1.05
C ALA A 196 6.84 4.37 -0.57
N GLY A 197 6.42 4.07 0.67
CA GLY A 197 5.28 4.70 1.32
C GLY A 197 5.48 6.21 1.54
N GLU A 198 6.69 6.62 1.96
CA GLU A 198 7.06 8.04 2.07
C GLU A 198 6.97 8.75 0.71
N ALA A 199 7.49 8.14 -0.35
CA ALA A 199 7.37 8.66 -1.72
C ALA A 199 5.90 8.83 -2.14
N LEU A 200 5.05 7.84 -1.84
CA LEU A 200 3.61 7.91 -2.05
C LEU A 200 2.99 9.11 -1.32
N GLY A 201 3.33 9.29 -0.05
CA GLY A 201 2.79 10.38 0.77
C GLY A 201 3.18 11.77 0.26
N LEU A 202 4.35 11.89 -0.38
CA LEU A 202 4.87 13.13 -0.93
C LEU A 202 4.37 13.43 -2.35
N ALA A 203 4.16 12.42 -3.18
CA ALA A 203 3.79 12.59 -4.59
C ALA A 203 2.33 12.21 -4.86
N GLY A 204 1.97 10.95 -4.77
CA GLY A 204 0.63 10.43 -5.06
C GLY A 204 0.65 9.18 -5.95
N LEU A 205 -0.52 8.87 -6.53
CA LEU A 205 -0.78 7.66 -7.32
C LEU A 205 -1.16 8.02 -8.76
N CYS A 206 -0.82 7.13 -9.70
CA CYS A 206 -1.14 7.25 -11.11
C CYS A 206 -2.01 6.08 -11.64
N LEU A 207 -1.88 5.78 -12.95
CA LEU A 207 -2.76 4.87 -13.67
C LEU A 207 -2.72 3.43 -13.15
N GLY A 208 -1.54 2.88 -12.83
CA GLY A 208 -1.42 1.50 -12.34
C GLY A 208 -2.25 1.27 -11.08
N HIS A 209 -2.15 2.19 -10.12
CA HIS A 209 -2.97 2.14 -8.92
C HIS A 209 -4.46 2.39 -9.21
N ALA A 210 -4.80 3.28 -10.14
CA ALA A 210 -6.20 3.49 -10.54
C ALA A 210 -6.83 2.20 -11.10
N MET A 211 -6.08 1.46 -11.94
CA MET A 211 -6.46 0.15 -12.46
C MET A 211 -6.63 -0.89 -11.33
N ALA A 212 -5.62 -1.01 -10.47
CA ALA A 212 -5.66 -1.94 -9.33
C ALA A 212 -6.80 -1.66 -8.34
N GLN A 213 -7.07 -0.38 -8.07
CA GLN A 213 -8.18 0.05 -7.22
C GLN A 213 -9.55 -0.24 -7.83
N ALA A 214 -9.70 -0.12 -9.15
CA ALA A 214 -10.96 -0.43 -9.84
C ALA A 214 -11.26 -1.93 -9.75
N LEU A 215 -10.28 -2.78 -10.05
CA LEU A 215 -10.39 -4.24 -9.94
C LEU A 215 -10.64 -4.69 -8.49
N GLY A 216 -9.79 -4.26 -7.57
CA GLY A 216 -9.88 -4.62 -6.16
C GLY A 216 -11.18 -4.15 -5.51
N GLY A 217 -11.65 -2.95 -5.86
CA GLY A 217 -12.89 -2.38 -5.33
C GLY A 217 -14.14 -3.07 -5.85
N ARG A 218 -14.19 -3.44 -7.14
CA ARG A 218 -15.34 -4.08 -7.78
C ARG A 218 -15.49 -5.55 -7.35
N TYR A 219 -14.38 -6.29 -7.35
CA TYR A 219 -14.40 -7.75 -7.17
C TYR A 219 -13.94 -8.21 -5.79
N GLY A 220 -13.52 -7.30 -4.90
CA GLY A 220 -12.98 -7.67 -3.59
C GLY A 220 -11.60 -8.33 -3.64
N LEU A 221 -10.84 -8.11 -4.73
CA LEU A 221 -9.55 -8.76 -4.98
C LEU A 221 -8.43 -8.15 -4.12
N PRO A 222 -7.36 -8.94 -3.85
CA PRO A 222 -6.20 -8.46 -3.11
C PRO A 222 -5.52 -7.29 -3.83
N HIS A 223 -5.48 -6.12 -3.18
CA HIS A 223 -4.99 -4.87 -3.78
C HIS A 223 -3.54 -5.00 -4.26
N GLY A 224 -2.68 -5.66 -3.47
CA GLY A 224 -1.28 -5.87 -3.82
C GLY A 224 -1.09 -6.74 -5.08
N ALA A 225 -1.88 -7.81 -5.24
CA ALA A 225 -1.85 -8.63 -6.43
C ALA A 225 -2.30 -7.83 -7.68
N MET A 226 -3.32 -6.99 -7.52
CA MET A 226 -3.78 -6.13 -8.62
C MET A 226 -2.71 -5.11 -9.02
N ASN A 227 -1.99 -4.51 -8.06
CA ASN A 227 -0.87 -3.61 -8.39
C ASN A 227 0.28 -4.35 -9.08
N ALA A 228 0.59 -5.57 -8.66
CA ALA A 228 1.62 -6.40 -9.30
C ALA A 228 1.32 -6.67 -10.78
N LEU A 229 0.04 -6.88 -11.14
CA LEU A 229 -0.40 -7.09 -12.51
C LEU A 229 -0.52 -5.78 -13.30
N CYS A 230 -1.03 -4.71 -12.69
CA CYS A 230 -1.32 -3.46 -13.40
C CYS A 230 -0.08 -2.59 -13.62
N LEU A 231 0.92 -2.62 -12.72
CA LEU A 231 2.10 -1.77 -12.83
C LEU A 231 2.89 -1.96 -14.14
N PRO A 232 3.22 -3.17 -14.60
CA PRO A 232 3.95 -3.36 -15.87
C PRO A 232 3.23 -2.73 -17.07
N ALA A 233 1.91 -2.90 -17.15
CA ALA A 233 1.11 -2.31 -18.20
C ALA A 233 1.11 -0.78 -18.15
N ALA A 234 1.00 -0.19 -16.96
CA ALA A 234 1.05 1.25 -16.75
C ALA A 234 2.43 1.84 -17.09
N LEU A 235 3.53 1.14 -16.77
CA LEU A 235 4.90 1.55 -17.13
C LEU A 235 5.05 1.62 -18.66
N ARG A 236 4.72 0.56 -19.38
CA ARG A 236 4.76 0.54 -20.86
C ARG A 236 3.87 1.61 -21.50
N PHE A 237 2.71 1.87 -20.89
CA PHE A 237 1.80 2.92 -21.37
C PHE A 237 2.40 4.32 -21.22
N ASN A 238 3.11 4.58 -20.13
CA ASN A 238 3.67 5.90 -19.80
C ASN A 238 5.05 6.15 -20.43
N GLU A 239 5.83 5.10 -20.75
CA GLU A 239 7.21 5.20 -21.25
C GLU A 239 7.37 6.20 -22.41
N PRO A 240 6.47 6.28 -23.42
CA PRO A 240 6.61 7.24 -24.52
C PRO A 240 6.57 8.71 -24.10
N VAL A 241 6.02 9.04 -22.93
CA VAL A 241 5.85 10.43 -22.45
C VAL A 241 6.73 10.78 -21.25
N VAL A 242 7.19 9.78 -20.48
CA VAL A 242 8.09 9.97 -19.33
C VAL A 242 9.26 8.96 -19.36
N PRO A 243 9.97 8.84 -20.50
CA PRO A 243 11.00 7.79 -20.69
C PRO A 243 12.10 7.86 -19.63
N GLN A 244 12.53 9.07 -19.24
CA GLN A 244 13.59 9.24 -18.27
C GLN A 244 13.20 8.73 -16.88
N ALA A 245 11.98 9.02 -16.42
CA ALA A 245 11.53 8.56 -15.10
C ALA A 245 11.41 7.02 -15.05
N ILE A 246 10.98 6.39 -16.16
CA ILE A 246 10.90 4.93 -16.25
C ILE A 246 12.28 4.29 -16.36
N ASP A 247 13.20 4.88 -17.10
CA ASP A 247 14.59 4.44 -17.18
C ASP A 247 15.28 4.55 -15.80
N ASP A 248 15.08 5.66 -15.10
CA ASP A 248 15.66 5.87 -13.76
C ASP A 248 15.05 4.90 -12.73
N PHE A 249 13.76 4.61 -12.83
CA PHE A 249 13.16 3.52 -12.05
C PHE A 249 13.77 2.15 -12.40
N GLY A 250 13.95 1.86 -13.70
CA GLY A 250 14.62 0.65 -14.18
C GLY A 250 16.01 0.49 -13.59
N LYS A 251 16.83 1.56 -13.57
CA LYS A 251 18.16 1.57 -12.93
C LYS A 251 18.07 1.24 -11.44
N SER A 252 17.08 1.77 -10.72
CA SER A 252 16.91 1.48 -9.28
C SER A 252 16.60 0.02 -8.99
N ILE A 253 15.91 -0.66 -9.92
CA ILE A 253 15.63 -2.10 -9.81
C ILE A 253 16.61 -2.98 -10.61
N GLY A 254 17.72 -2.40 -11.11
CA GLY A 254 18.78 -3.12 -11.80
C GLY A 254 18.36 -3.75 -13.13
N ALA A 255 17.46 -3.09 -13.89
CA ALA A 255 16.89 -3.62 -15.11
C ALA A 255 16.88 -2.61 -16.26
N ASP A 256 17.23 -3.06 -17.46
CA ASP A 256 17.12 -2.25 -18.70
C ASP A 256 15.65 -2.03 -19.12
N HIS A 257 14.76 -2.97 -18.76
CA HIS A 257 13.33 -2.92 -19.02
C HIS A 257 12.54 -3.07 -17.72
N ALA A 258 12.17 -1.94 -17.13
CA ALA A 258 11.51 -1.89 -15.82
C ALA A 258 10.23 -2.74 -15.74
N ALA A 259 9.39 -2.68 -16.77
CA ALA A 259 8.13 -3.43 -16.82
C ALA A 259 8.36 -4.95 -16.78
N ASP A 260 9.34 -5.45 -17.53
CA ASP A 260 9.66 -6.89 -17.59
C ASP A 260 10.17 -7.39 -16.23
N ARG A 261 10.99 -6.57 -15.55
CA ARG A 261 11.47 -6.90 -14.20
C ARG A 261 10.33 -6.97 -13.19
N VAL A 262 9.39 -6.04 -13.24
CA VAL A 262 8.20 -6.09 -12.36
C VAL A 262 7.36 -7.33 -12.61
N GLU A 263 7.19 -7.76 -13.88
CA GLU A 263 6.50 -9.02 -14.21
C GLU A 263 7.23 -10.25 -13.65
N GLU A 264 8.56 -10.28 -13.72
CA GLU A 264 9.33 -11.35 -13.09
C GLU A 264 9.08 -11.43 -11.59
N LEU A 265 9.10 -10.29 -10.89
CA LEU A 265 8.80 -10.21 -9.47
C LEU A 265 7.34 -10.62 -9.16
N ALA A 266 6.38 -10.25 -10.01
CA ALA A 266 4.98 -10.64 -9.88
C ALA A 266 4.82 -12.17 -9.94
N ARG A 267 5.52 -12.84 -10.87
CA ARG A 267 5.52 -14.30 -10.99
C ARG A 267 6.08 -14.99 -9.75
N LEU A 268 7.02 -14.39 -9.01
CA LEU A 268 7.50 -14.93 -7.71
C LEU A 268 6.36 -14.99 -6.68
N GLY A 269 5.43 -14.06 -6.73
CA GLY A 269 4.21 -14.03 -5.90
C GLY A 269 3.08 -14.92 -6.42
N GLY A 270 3.25 -15.57 -7.58
CA GLY A 270 2.21 -16.36 -8.23
C GLY A 270 1.20 -15.56 -9.05
N PHE A 271 1.48 -14.27 -9.36
CA PHE A 271 0.57 -13.40 -10.08
C PHE A 271 0.88 -13.46 -11.58
N ASN A 272 -0.01 -14.08 -12.38
CA ASN A 272 0.21 -14.31 -13.81
C ASN A 272 -0.79 -13.54 -14.69
N GLY A 273 -2.05 -13.37 -14.27
CA GLY A 273 -3.04 -12.64 -15.03
C GLY A 273 -4.36 -12.46 -14.29
N LEU A 274 -5.23 -11.60 -14.80
CA LEU A 274 -6.54 -11.31 -14.20
C LEU A 274 -7.48 -12.52 -14.21
N ARG A 275 -7.31 -13.42 -15.19
CA ARG A 275 -8.09 -14.66 -15.30
C ARG A 275 -7.94 -15.54 -14.07
N ASP A 276 -6.75 -15.61 -13.48
CA ASP A 276 -6.48 -16.42 -12.29
C ASP A 276 -7.27 -15.93 -11.06
N PHE A 277 -7.69 -14.68 -11.07
CA PHE A 277 -8.51 -14.05 -10.04
C PHE A 277 -10.02 -14.08 -10.35
N GLY A 278 -10.41 -14.73 -11.43
CA GLY A 278 -11.83 -14.85 -11.81
C GLY A 278 -12.47 -13.56 -12.31
N VAL A 279 -11.68 -12.59 -12.78
CA VAL A 279 -12.21 -11.36 -13.39
C VAL A 279 -12.92 -11.73 -14.70
N PRO A 280 -14.19 -11.35 -14.91
CA PRO A 280 -14.89 -11.65 -16.15
C PRO A 280 -14.34 -10.79 -17.31
N GLU A 281 -13.87 -11.43 -18.39
CA GLU A 281 -13.35 -10.71 -19.57
C GLU A 281 -14.36 -9.74 -20.18
N ALA A 282 -15.63 -10.13 -20.18
CA ALA A 282 -16.72 -9.32 -20.69
C ALA A 282 -16.98 -8.00 -19.93
N GLU A 283 -16.45 -7.88 -18.71
CA GLU A 283 -16.62 -6.69 -17.87
C GLU A 283 -15.43 -5.72 -17.92
N LEU A 284 -14.36 -6.04 -18.66
CA LEU A 284 -13.15 -5.21 -18.70
C LEU A 284 -13.41 -3.79 -19.21
N ASP A 285 -14.33 -3.59 -20.15
CA ASP A 285 -14.71 -2.26 -20.65
C ASP A 285 -15.39 -1.42 -19.55
N GLU A 286 -16.26 -2.01 -18.74
CA GLU A 286 -16.90 -1.31 -17.61
C GLU A 286 -15.89 -0.96 -16.50
N VAL A 287 -14.93 -1.85 -16.21
CA VAL A 287 -13.87 -1.59 -15.25
C VAL A 287 -12.95 -0.48 -15.76
N ALA A 288 -12.68 -0.43 -17.05
CA ALA A 288 -11.88 0.61 -17.69
C ALA A 288 -12.55 1.99 -17.57
N GLU A 289 -13.87 2.08 -17.80
CA GLU A 289 -14.62 3.31 -17.58
C GLU A 289 -14.57 3.76 -16.10
N ALA A 290 -14.69 2.83 -15.17
CA ALA A 290 -14.58 3.13 -13.74
C ALA A 290 -13.17 3.58 -13.37
N THR A 291 -12.13 3.00 -13.99
CA THR A 291 -10.73 3.39 -13.81
C THR A 291 -10.47 4.81 -14.28
N ALA A 292 -10.93 5.18 -15.48
CA ALA A 292 -10.71 6.52 -16.05
C ALA A 292 -11.27 7.66 -15.19
N ARG A 293 -12.28 7.38 -14.36
CA ARG A 293 -12.86 8.36 -13.44
C ARG A 293 -12.05 8.58 -12.15
N ARG A 294 -11.09 7.72 -11.84
CA ARG A 294 -10.29 7.79 -10.60
C ARG A 294 -9.26 8.90 -10.64
N ALA A 295 -8.90 9.40 -9.46
CA ALA A 295 -7.92 10.48 -9.31
C ALA A 295 -6.55 10.09 -9.90
N GLY A 296 -6.07 8.88 -9.66
CA GLY A 296 -4.79 8.40 -10.19
C GLY A 296 -4.76 8.32 -11.73
N ALA A 297 -5.86 7.95 -12.38
CA ALA A 297 -5.93 7.99 -13.85
C ALA A 297 -5.89 9.41 -14.39
N LYS A 298 -6.48 10.37 -13.67
CA LYS A 298 -6.46 11.80 -14.04
C LYS A 298 -5.12 12.48 -13.76
N ALA A 299 -4.38 12.02 -12.75
CA ALA A 299 -3.05 12.50 -12.41
C ALA A 299 -1.96 11.89 -13.30
N ASN A 300 -2.28 10.85 -14.05
CA ASN A 300 -1.30 10.16 -14.90
C ASN A 300 -0.72 11.11 -15.96
N PRO A 301 0.61 11.11 -16.20
CA PRO A 301 1.25 12.03 -17.15
C PRO A 301 0.73 11.89 -18.58
N ARG A 302 0.33 10.69 -18.98
CA ARG A 302 -0.37 10.42 -20.22
C ARG A 302 -1.85 10.17 -19.93
N PRO A 303 -2.76 11.07 -20.35
CA PRO A 303 -4.20 10.80 -20.25
C PRO A 303 -4.54 9.48 -20.94
N ALA A 304 -5.26 8.60 -20.22
CA ALA A 304 -5.70 7.32 -20.76
C ALA A 304 -7.22 7.33 -20.99
N SER A 305 -7.65 7.07 -22.22
CA SER A 305 -9.06 6.87 -22.54
C SER A 305 -9.57 5.53 -21.99
N PRO A 306 -10.87 5.38 -21.73
CA PRO A 306 -11.43 4.07 -21.32
C PRO A 306 -11.07 2.94 -22.27
N ALA A 307 -11.02 3.19 -23.58
CA ALA A 307 -10.65 2.18 -24.57
C ALA A 307 -9.19 1.72 -24.42
N GLU A 308 -8.24 2.65 -24.21
CA GLU A 308 -6.84 2.31 -23.96
C GLU A 308 -6.69 1.54 -22.65
N ILE A 309 -7.40 1.93 -21.59
CA ILE A 309 -7.38 1.21 -20.31
C ILE A 309 -7.94 -0.22 -20.48
N ALA A 310 -8.99 -0.41 -21.28
CA ALA A 310 -9.53 -1.73 -21.58
C ALA A 310 -8.49 -2.61 -22.31
N GLU A 311 -7.73 -2.04 -23.24
CA GLU A 311 -6.63 -2.77 -23.91
C GLU A 311 -5.51 -3.14 -22.92
N LEU A 312 -5.17 -2.25 -21.97
CA LEU A 312 -4.21 -2.57 -20.90
C LEU A 312 -4.71 -3.75 -20.06
N PHE A 313 -6.00 -3.77 -19.68
CA PHE A 313 -6.58 -4.90 -18.96
C PHE A 313 -6.56 -6.20 -19.77
N ARG A 314 -6.85 -6.16 -21.08
CA ARG A 314 -6.74 -7.33 -21.96
C ARG A 314 -5.31 -7.86 -22.04
N GLY A 315 -4.33 -6.94 -22.03
CA GLY A 315 -2.89 -7.30 -22.05
C GLY A 315 -2.40 -8.03 -20.82
N ILE A 316 -3.12 -7.94 -19.70
CA ILE A 316 -2.78 -8.63 -18.43
C ILE A 316 -3.85 -9.67 -18.04
N TYR A 317 -4.74 -10.06 -18.97
CA TYR A 317 -5.80 -11.04 -18.75
C TYR A 317 -5.28 -12.47 -18.92
#